data_e728547ee14a7a5a04920fdb0f070280
#
_entry.id   e728547ee14a7a5a04920fdb0f070280
#
_cell.length_a   1.000
_cell.length_b   1.000
_cell.length_c   1.000
_cell.angle_alpha   90.00
_cell.angle_beta   90.00
_cell.angle_gamma   90.00
#
_symmetry.space_group_name_H-M   'P 1'
#
loop_
_entity.id
_entity.type
_entity.pdbx_description
1 polymer ?
#
loop_
_entity_poly.entity_id
_entity_poly.type
_entity_poly.pdbx_seq_one_letter_code
_entity_poly.pdbx_strand_id
1 'polypeptide(L)'
;KLTITEIFNMSVACKNSKLAVIAEKDGQQSILGQTALATLINTYEGYNTFSFSNLKIPNDFADGTYSVYVATKDEREATWSRVRSYVGSEAQLILVVSGNKCTLTPFSGNLSLEEDMEVSVKLVHSLYSGLKGDFKILVSNKSTSDEYYGSVGVALFTADKTPSFVAIVGDAQVEIKPGTVNRELAVSGDLAITKNLVTTNIPVGDYYICPCIDWGGGTYAVGEFTPVTIKEVRGTADLKVSQSRLEKEQLQVGEPLKFLADLSLSGDGNVYTGTLVAAVYENSMGYPYSVHYQNVFVEADLTENLVMEIPLSLGEGRHAVRLYKSGTNGDLVTISTLFFSVGPATGIEDEVADKDGLVIYQQPVEDILNIRTSHAARVISVYNLSGQQMIQQKESGDKKEYSIPVGG
;
A
#
# COMPACT_ATOMS: atom_id res chain seq x y z
N LYS A 1 27.41 -32.61 5.57
CA LYS A 1 27.75 -31.43 4.75
C LYS A 1 26.54 -31.05 3.93
N LEU A 2 26.05 -29.84 4.05
CA LEU A 2 25.00 -29.28 3.21
C LEU A 2 25.68 -28.31 2.24
N THR A 3 25.46 -28.46 0.95
CA THR A 3 25.88 -27.52 -0.08
C THR A 3 24.63 -26.92 -0.69
N ILE A 4 24.58 -25.61 -0.75
CA ILE A 4 23.47 -24.85 -1.32
C ILE A 4 24.01 -24.11 -2.51
N THR A 5 23.40 -24.36 -3.67
CA THR A 5 23.66 -23.60 -4.88
C THR A 5 22.42 -22.76 -5.12
N GLU A 6 22.54 -21.48 -4.86
CA GLU A 6 21.45 -20.52 -4.97
C GLU A 6 21.65 -19.63 -6.19
N ILE A 7 20.58 -19.48 -6.94
CA ILE A 7 20.46 -18.44 -7.95
C ILE A 7 19.67 -17.29 -7.30
N PHE A 8 20.37 -16.26 -6.87
CA PHE A 8 19.66 -15.07 -6.37
C PHE A 8 19.23 -14.23 -7.55
N ASN A 9 17.93 -14.15 -7.78
CA ASN A 9 17.38 -13.24 -8.77
C ASN A 9 17.32 -11.81 -8.21
N MET A 10 18.48 -11.18 -8.12
CA MET A 10 18.64 -9.83 -7.57
C MET A 10 18.99 -8.88 -8.69
N SER A 11 18.37 -7.73 -8.70
CA SER A 11 18.70 -6.65 -9.64
C SER A 11 20.04 -5.97 -9.33
N VAL A 12 20.55 -6.14 -8.12
CA VAL A 12 21.84 -5.58 -7.66
C VAL A 12 22.54 -6.55 -6.69
N ALA A 13 23.84 -6.51 -6.65
CA ALA A 13 24.62 -7.26 -5.65
C ALA A 13 24.39 -6.69 -4.24
N CYS A 14 24.13 -7.57 -3.27
CA CYS A 14 24.03 -7.21 -1.86
C CYS A 14 25.37 -7.45 -1.16
N LYS A 15 25.91 -6.40 -0.54
CA LYS A 15 27.13 -6.48 0.28
C LYS A 15 26.77 -6.74 1.74
N ASN A 16 27.74 -7.32 2.48
CA ASN A 16 27.61 -7.54 3.92
C ASN A 16 26.39 -8.36 4.35
N SER A 17 26.02 -9.32 3.53
CA SER A 17 24.96 -10.26 3.85
C SER A 17 25.50 -11.53 4.50
N LYS A 18 24.74 -12.12 5.42
CA LYS A 18 24.97 -13.46 5.98
C LYS A 18 23.90 -14.41 5.47
N LEU A 19 24.30 -15.65 5.30
CA LEU A 19 23.38 -16.76 5.13
C LEU A 19 23.40 -17.64 6.37
N ALA A 20 22.24 -18.16 6.75
CA ALA A 20 22.13 -19.13 7.81
C ALA A 20 21.23 -20.29 7.40
N VAL A 21 21.50 -21.46 7.95
CA VAL A 21 20.56 -22.58 7.98
C VAL A 21 19.80 -22.47 9.30
N ILE A 22 18.49 -22.31 9.20
CA ILE A 22 17.60 -22.10 10.34
C ILE A 22 16.69 -23.31 10.48
N ALA A 23 16.52 -23.76 11.71
CA ALA A 23 15.44 -24.68 12.10
C ALA A 23 14.36 -23.90 12.83
N GLU A 24 13.11 -24.04 12.42
CA GLU A 24 11.97 -23.34 12.98
C GLU A 24 10.90 -24.30 13.44
N LYS A 25 10.40 -24.09 14.66
CA LYS A 25 9.25 -24.79 15.23
C LYS A 25 8.42 -23.80 16.03
N ASP A 26 7.10 -23.79 15.79
CA ASP A 26 6.14 -22.93 16.52
C ASP A 26 6.51 -21.43 16.47
N GLY A 27 7.09 -20.96 15.34
CA GLY A 27 7.55 -19.60 15.16
C GLY A 27 8.88 -19.23 15.84
N GLN A 28 9.53 -20.20 16.52
CA GLN A 28 10.85 -20.00 17.12
C GLN A 28 11.95 -20.48 16.19
N GLN A 29 12.89 -19.58 15.90
CA GLN A 29 14.01 -19.82 15.00
C GLN A 29 15.28 -20.16 15.76
N SER A 30 15.98 -21.21 15.31
CA SER A 30 17.28 -21.64 15.84
C SER A 30 18.28 -21.75 14.70
N ILE A 31 19.43 -21.10 14.83
CA ILE A 31 20.49 -21.10 13.80
C ILE A 31 21.30 -22.40 13.96
N LEU A 32 21.27 -23.27 12.94
CA LEU A 32 22.10 -24.49 12.89
C LEU A 32 23.51 -24.21 12.39
N GLY A 33 23.69 -23.20 11.59
CA GLY A 33 24.97 -22.74 11.07
C GLY A 33 24.80 -21.47 10.26
N GLN A 34 25.86 -20.68 10.16
CA GLN A 34 25.85 -19.44 9.41
C GLN A 34 27.20 -19.19 8.72
N THR A 35 27.17 -18.43 7.63
CA THR A 35 28.38 -17.96 6.93
C THR A 35 28.98 -16.74 7.65
N ALA A 36 30.24 -16.41 7.31
CA ALA A 36 30.76 -15.06 7.48
C ALA A 36 29.98 -14.09 6.58
N LEU A 37 30.19 -12.79 6.76
CA LEU A 37 29.67 -11.77 5.85
C LEU A 37 30.18 -12.04 4.42
N ALA A 38 29.29 -12.00 3.48
CA ALA A 38 29.59 -12.26 2.06
C ALA A 38 28.89 -11.21 1.18
N THR A 39 29.40 -11.05 -0.03
CA THR A 39 28.71 -10.32 -1.08
C THR A 39 27.91 -11.32 -1.90
N LEU A 40 26.59 -11.11 -1.97
CA LEU A 40 25.70 -11.86 -2.85
C LEU A 40 25.73 -11.20 -4.22
N ILE A 41 26.22 -11.90 -5.23
CA ILE A 41 26.34 -11.37 -6.59
C ILE A 41 25.00 -11.40 -7.33
N ASN A 42 24.86 -10.53 -8.32
CA ASN A 42 23.72 -10.51 -9.22
C ASN A 42 23.70 -11.81 -10.08
N THR A 43 22.53 -12.33 -10.39
CA THR A 43 22.36 -13.54 -11.22
C THR A 43 22.91 -13.40 -12.63
N TYR A 44 23.02 -12.18 -13.18
CA TYR A 44 23.68 -11.92 -14.46
C TYR A 44 25.20 -12.11 -14.39
N GLU A 45 25.79 -12.07 -13.19
CA GLU A 45 27.23 -12.27 -12.95
C GLU A 45 27.59 -13.71 -12.58
N GLY A 46 26.58 -14.58 -12.35
CA GLY A 46 26.75 -15.98 -12.02
C GLY A 46 25.91 -16.46 -10.82
N TYR A 47 26.33 -17.58 -10.24
CA TYR A 47 25.64 -18.24 -9.14
C TYR A 47 26.35 -18.00 -7.82
N ASN A 48 25.58 -17.79 -6.76
CA ASN A 48 26.10 -17.81 -5.39
C ASN A 48 26.07 -19.26 -4.88
N THR A 49 27.22 -19.80 -4.53
CA THR A 49 27.35 -21.15 -3.97
C THR A 49 27.89 -21.09 -2.56
N PHE A 50 27.18 -21.67 -1.61
CA PHE A 50 27.53 -21.72 -0.20
C PHE A 50 27.59 -23.15 0.29
N SER A 51 28.56 -23.45 1.14
CA SER A 51 28.70 -24.76 1.77
C SER A 51 28.69 -24.61 3.27
N PHE A 52 27.78 -25.31 3.92
CA PHE A 52 27.73 -25.44 5.36
C PHE A 52 28.32 -26.79 5.75
N SER A 53 29.43 -26.77 6.47
CA SER A 53 30.02 -27.95 7.07
C SER A 53 29.84 -27.87 8.59
N ASN A 54 29.64 -29.02 9.21
CA ASN A 54 29.50 -29.13 10.67
C ASN A 54 28.27 -28.39 11.23
N LEU A 55 27.15 -28.46 10.53
CA LEU A 55 25.86 -28.03 11.12
C LEU A 55 25.62 -28.82 12.41
N LYS A 56 25.40 -28.13 13.50
CA LYS A 56 25.14 -28.72 14.79
C LYS A 56 23.69 -28.49 15.16
N ILE A 57 23.03 -29.57 15.55
CA ILE A 57 21.74 -29.51 16.19
C ILE A 57 22.01 -29.29 17.68
N PRO A 58 21.51 -28.23 18.31
CA PRO A 58 21.68 -28.01 19.73
C PRO A 58 21.16 -29.19 20.55
N ASN A 59 21.86 -29.53 21.64
CA ASN A 59 21.50 -30.66 22.50
C ASN A 59 20.21 -30.44 23.28
N ASP A 60 19.73 -29.21 23.33
CA ASP A 60 18.52 -28.75 24.02
C ASP A 60 17.30 -28.64 23.07
N PHE A 61 17.44 -29.10 21.81
CA PHE A 61 16.29 -29.18 20.94
C PHE A 61 15.25 -30.13 21.51
N ALA A 62 14.05 -29.62 21.73
CA ALA A 62 12.91 -30.41 22.13
C ALA A 62 12.55 -31.42 21.03
N ASP A 63 12.03 -32.58 21.43
CA ASP A 63 11.48 -33.55 20.48
C ASP A 63 10.39 -32.88 19.63
N GLY A 64 10.36 -33.22 18.35
CA GLY A 64 9.37 -32.71 17.43
C GLY A 64 9.91 -32.52 16.01
N THR A 65 9.08 -31.90 15.20
CA THR A 65 9.35 -31.65 13.77
C THR A 65 9.66 -30.17 13.58
N TYR A 66 10.74 -29.89 12.87
CA TYR A 66 11.22 -28.55 12.57
C TYR A 66 11.28 -28.36 11.05
N SER A 67 10.88 -27.20 10.58
CA SER A 67 11.18 -26.76 9.22
C SER A 67 12.61 -26.22 9.16
N VAL A 68 13.41 -26.73 8.24
CA VAL A 68 14.79 -26.28 8.05
C VAL A 68 14.94 -25.62 6.70
N TYR A 69 15.40 -24.40 6.70
CA TYR A 69 15.53 -23.56 5.50
C TYR A 69 16.75 -22.66 5.55
N VAL A 70 17.07 -22.05 4.42
CA VAL A 70 18.11 -21.04 4.32
C VAL A 70 17.49 -19.66 4.51
N ALA A 71 18.18 -18.81 5.25
CA ALA A 71 17.78 -17.42 5.42
C ALA A 71 18.97 -16.47 5.18
N THR A 72 18.67 -15.27 4.75
CA THR A 72 19.62 -14.18 4.62
C THR A 72 19.38 -13.12 5.67
N LYS A 73 20.44 -12.41 6.01
CA LYS A 73 20.37 -11.24 6.88
C LYS A 73 21.40 -10.22 6.43
N ASP A 74 20.96 -9.02 6.08
CA ASP A 74 21.82 -7.86 5.89
C ASP A 74 22.35 -7.39 7.26
N GLU A 75 23.51 -6.78 7.29
CA GLU A 75 24.13 -6.28 8.52
C GLU A 75 23.23 -5.30 9.30
N ARG A 76 22.36 -4.60 8.61
CA ARG A 76 21.43 -3.60 9.16
C ARG A 76 20.09 -4.17 9.62
N GLU A 77 19.78 -5.40 9.25
CA GLU A 77 18.51 -6.03 9.59
C GLU A 77 18.56 -6.69 10.98
N ALA A 78 17.47 -6.60 11.73
CA ALA A 78 17.36 -7.26 13.03
C ALA A 78 17.01 -8.74 12.91
N THR A 79 16.26 -9.12 11.88
CA THR A 79 15.69 -10.46 11.69
C THR A 79 16.24 -11.16 10.46
N TRP A 80 16.13 -12.49 10.44
CA TRP A 80 16.47 -13.31 9.29
C TRP A 80 15.30 -13.37 8.33
N SER A 81 15.58 -13.11 7.04
CA SER A 81 14.62 -13.26 5.96
C SER A 81 14.85 -14.59 5.24
N ARG A 82 13.81 -15.42 5.15
CA ARG A 82 13.89 -16.72 4.48
C ARG A 82 14.27 -16.54 3.02
N VAL A 83 15.28 -17.27 2.57
CA VAL A 83 15.64 -17.35 1.15
C VAL A 83 14.57 -18.15 0.44
N ARG A 84 14.00 -17.55 -0.57
CA ARG A 84 12.94 -18.16 -1.38
C ARG A 84 13.58 -18.89 -2.55
N SER A 85 13.19 -20.12 -2.74
CA SER A 85 13.52 -20.84 -3.97
C SER A 85 12.47 -20.52 -5.04
N TYR A 86 12.93 -20.26 -6.24
CA TYR A 86 12.05 -20.22 -7.42
C TYR A 86 11.52 -21.62 -7.80
N VAL A 87 12.11 -22.65 -7.23
CA VAL A 87 11.86 -24.04 -7.58
C VAL A 87 11.31 -24.78 -6.36
N GLY A 88 10.08 -24.47 -5.99
CA GLY A 88 9.28 -25.32 -5.11
C GLY A 88 9.91 -25.76 -3.78
N SER A 89 9.38 -26.82 -3.24
CA SER A 89 9.70 -27.45 -1.95
C SER A 89 11.16 -27.92 -1.75
N GLU A 90 11.99 -27.89 -2.77
CA GLU A 90 13.36 -28.42 -2.70
C GLU A 90 14.32 -27.61 -1.82
N ALA A 91 13.99 -26.37 -1.49
CA ALA A 91 14.80 -25.52 -0.61
C ALA A 91 14.50 -25.72 0.89
N GLN A 92 13.55 -26.57 1.20
CA GLN A 92 13.14 -26.83 2.57
C GLN A 92 13.43 -28.28 2.95
N LEU A 93 13.93 -28.48 4.16
CA LEU A 93 14.14 -29.78 4.75
C LEU A 93 13.29 -29.92 6.01
N ILE A 94 12.92 -31.14 6.33
CA ILE A 94 12.27 -31.48 7.59
C ILE A 94 13.28 -32.14 8.51
N LEU A 95 13.46 -31.57 9.69
CA LEU A 95 14.26 -32.14 10.76
C LEU A 95 13.32 -32.70 11.82
N VAL A 96 13.38 -34.02 12.02
CA VAL A 96 12.67 -34.69 13.11
C VAL A 96 13.68 -34.99 14.22
N VAL A 97 13.39 -34.47 15.42
CA VAL A 97 14.14 -34.74 16.65
C VAL A 97 13.32 -35.68 17.54
N SER A 98 13.92 -36.79 17.94
CA SER A 98 13.29 -37.75 18.84
C SER A 98 14.35 -38.35 19.77
N GLY A 99 14.36 -37.90 21.00
CA GLY A 99 15.41 -38.19 21.96
C GLY A 99 16.79 -37.77 21.43
N ASN A 100 17.74 -38.72 21.40
CA ASN A 100 19.08 -38.45 20.90
C ASN A 100 19.23 -38.69 19.36
N LYS A 101 18.13 -38.86 18.64
CA LYS A 101 18.14 -39.11 17.20
C LYS A 101 17.58 -37.92 16.43
N CYS A 102 18.27 -37.60 15.35
CA CYS A 102 17.83 -36.57 14.43
C CYS A 102 17.80 -37.14 13.02
N THR A 103 16.69 -36.91 12.33
CA THR A 103 16.52 -37.31 10.94
C THR A 103 16.22 -36.07 10.11
N LEU A 104 16.99 -35.87 9.04
CA LEU A 104 16.80 -34.78 8.09
C LEU A 104 16.32 -35.38 6.78
N THR A 105 15.16 -34.95 6.33
CA THR A 105 14.57 -35.41 5.05
C THR A 105 14.23 -34.17 4.21
N PRO A 106 14.30 -34.33 2.87
CA PRO A 106 13.73 -33.33 1.99
C PRO A 106 12.25 -33.07 2.35
N PHE A 107 11.83 -31.85 2.30
CA PHE A 107 10.42 -31.53 2.38
C PHE A 107 9.78 -31.95 1.06
N SER A 108 9.05 -33.00 1.08
CA SER A 108 8.13 -33.36 0.01
C SER A 108 6.75 -32.84 0.40
N GLY A 109 6.49 -31.60 0.13
CA GLY A 109 5.14 -31.06 0.30
C GLY A 109 4.18 -31.85 -0.60
N ASN A 110 3.12 -32.38 -0.02
CA ASN A 110 2.09 -33.09 -0.77
C ASN A 110 0.98 -32.12 -1.23
N LEU A 111 1.29 -30.81 -1.29
CA LEU A 111 0.33 -29.84 -1.77
C LEU A 111 -0.10 -30.19 -3.20
N SER A 112 -1.37 -30.43 -3.40
CA SER A 112 -1.98 -30.59 -4.70
C SER A 112 -2.53 -29.23 -5.16
N LEU A 113 -2.04 -28.71 -6.29
CA LEU A 113 -2.54 -27.44 -6.81
C LEU A 113 -4.04 -27.48 -7.12
N GLU A 114 -4.53 -28.62 -7.59
CA GLU A 114 -5.93 -28.78 -7.98
C GLU A 114 -6.86 -28.95 -6.79
N GLU A 115 -6.39 -29.63 -5.73
CA GLU A 115 -7.22 -29.97 -4.56
C GLU A 115 -7.07 -28.96 -3.44
N ASP A 116 -5.87 -28.45 -3.21
CA ASP A 116 -5.54 -27.64 -2.05
C ASP A 116 -5.59 -26.14 -2.31
N MET A 117 -5.28 -25.70 -3.55
CA MET A 117 -5.23 -24.28 -3.87
C MET A 117 -6.48 -23.83 -4.62
N GLU A 118 -7.18 -22.86 -4.06
CA GLU A 118 -8.28 -22.16 -4.73
C GLU A 118 -7.90 -20.71 -4.92
N VAL A 119 -7.91 -20.28 -6.18
CA VAL A 119 -7.48 -18.92 -6.55
C VAL A 119 -8.50 -18.31 -7.50
N SER A 120 -8.90 -17.09 -7.22
CA SER A 120 -9.75 -16.30 -8.11
C SER A 120 -9.22 -14.89 -8.27
N VAL A 121 -9.54 -14.25 -9.39
CA VAL A 121 -9.09 -12.89 -9.72
C VAL A 121 -10.28 -11.99 -10.01
N LYS A 122 -10.18 -10.72 -9.56
CA LYS A 122 -11.10 -9.65 -9.91
C LYS A 122 -10.33 -8.43 -10.38
N LEU A 123 -10.85 -7.75 -11.40
CA LEU A 123 -10.36 -6.43 -11.79
C LEU A 123 -10.72 -5.41 -10.71
N VAL A 124 -9.80 -4.49 -10.45
CA VAL A 124 -10.06 -3.30 -9.62
C VAL A 124 -10.72 -2.22 -10.47
N HIS A 125 -10.26 -2.06 -11.71
CA HIS A 125 -10.78 -1.10 -12.70
C HIS A 125 -10.55 -1.63 -14.13
N SER A 126 -11.02 -0.92 -15.13
CA SER A 126 -10.82 -1.28 -16.56
C SER A 126 -9.33 -1.32 -16.92
N LEU A 127 -9.00 -2.14 -17.91
CA LEU A 127 -7.64 -2.27 -18.41
C LEU A 127 -7.43 -1.36 -19.62
N TYR A 128 -6.27 -0.69 -19.68
CA TYR A 128 -5.87 0.18 -20.78
C TYR A 128 -4.47 -0.17 -21.27
N SER A 129 -4.32 -0.27 -22.59
CA SER A 129 -3.03 -0.57 -23.21
C SER A 129 -1.96 0.45 -22.81
N GLY A 130 -0.83 -0.03 -22.31
CA GLY A 130 0.29 0.80 -21.85
C GLY A 130 0.14 1.39 -20.44
N LEU A 131 -0.95 1.11 -19.73
CA LEU A 131 -1.11 1.43 -18.31
C LEU A 131 -0.91 0.18 -17.45
N LYS A 132 -0.87 0.37 -16.12
CA LYS A 132 -0.89 -0.74 -15.17
C LYS A 132 -2.29 -1.31 -15.03
N GLY A 133 -2.37 -2.62 -14.94
CA GLY A 133 -3.57 -3.31 -14.48
C GLY A 133 -3.47 -3.55 -12.99
N ASP A 134 -4.54 -3.29 -12.26
CA ASP A 134 -4.66 -3.58 -10.84
C ASP A 134 -5.70 -4.68 -10.61
N PHE A 135 -5.32 -5.67 -9.82
CA PHE A 135 -6.11 -6.88 -9.61
C PHE A 135 -6.20 -7.19 -8.11
N LYS A 136 -7.31 -7.77 -7.73
CA LYS A 136 -7.50 -8.42 -6.43
C LYS A 136 -7.53 -9.93 -6.64
N ILE A 137 -6.62 -10.63 -6.00
CA ILE A 137 -6.59 -12.09 -6.00
C ILE A 137 -7.10 -12.57 -4.64
N LEU A 138 -8.04 -13.49 -4.65
CA LEU A 138 -8.44 -14.23 -3.46
C LEU A 138 -7.80 -15.60 -3.54
N VAL A 139 -7.04 -15.98 -2.52
CA VAL A 139 -6.35 -17.25 -2.45
C VAL A 139 -6.70 -18.00 -1.17
N SER A 140 -6.98 -19.28 -1.32
CA SER A 140 -7.22 -20.22 -0.22
C SER A 140 -6.25 -21.38 -0.33
N ASN A 141 -5.74 -21.85 0.81
CA ASN A 141 -5.00 -23.10 0.93
C ASN A 141 -5.80 -24.05 1.80
N LYS A 142 -6.42 -25.07 1.19
CA LYS A 142 -7.28 -26.06 1.84
C LYS A 142 -6.49 -27.20 2.47
N SER A 143 -5.18 -27.29 2.21
CA SER A 143 -4.34 -28.28 2.88
C SER A 143 -4.42 -28.13 4.39
N THR A 144 -4.35 -29.22 5.10
CA THR A 144 -4.33 -29.22 6.58
C THR A 144 -2.91 -29.19 7.14
N SER A 145 -1.90 -29.41 6.31
CA SER A 145 -0.50 -29.57 6.74
C SER A 145 0.50 -28.79 5.89
N ASP A 146 0.19 -28.57 4.61
CA ASP A 146 1.16 -28.10 3.65
C ASP A 146 0.95 -26.62 3.32
N GLU A 147 2.01 -25.85 3.46
CA GLU A 147 2.06 -24.43 3.18
C GLU A 147 2.40 -24.21 1.71
N TYR A 148 1.69 -23.30 1.05
CA TYR A 148 2.08 -22.80 -0.26
C TYR A 148 3.08 -21.66 -0.11
N TYR A 149 4.12 -21.73 -0.91
CA TYR A 149 5.17 -20.73 -0.94
C TYR A 149 5.61 -20.48 -2.38
N GLY A 150 5.31 -19.32 -2.92
CA GLY A 150 5.60 -19.01 -4.31
C GLY A 150 4.97 -17.72 -4.78
N SER A 151 4.98 -17.51 -6.09
CA SER A 151 4.30 -16.38 -6.72
C SER A 151 2.84 -16.71 -6.98
N VAL A 152 1.96 -15.79 -6.65
CA VAL A 152 0.55 -15.78 -7.06
C VAL A 152 0.33 -14.55 -7.93
N GLY A 153 -0.21 -14.74 -9.12
CA GLY A 153 -0.32 -13.67 -10.09
C GLY A 153 -1.53 -13.78 -11.00
N VAL A 154 -1.53 -12.92 -12.01
CA VAL A 154 -2.54 -12.87 -13.07
C VAL A 154 -1.86 -13.04 -14.41
N ALA A 155 -2.27 -14.07 -15.15
CA ALA A 155 -1.85 -14.33 -16.51
C ALA A 155 -2.91 -13.85 -17.50
N LEU A 156 -2.47 -13.24 -18.58
CA LEU A 156 -3.29 -12.81 -19.71
C LEU A 156 -3.21 -13.84 -20.84
N PHE A 157 -4.33 -14.15 -21.46
CA PHE A 157 -4.47 -15.06 -22.58
C PHE A 157 -5.26 -14.43 -23.72
N THR A 158 -5.02 -14.89 -24.95
CA THR A 158 -5.83 -14.49 -26.10
C THR A 158 -7.28 -14.96 -25.95
N ALA A 159 -8.25 -14.20 -26.49
CA ALA A 159 -9.67 -14.54 -26.46
C ALA A 159 -10.08 -15.49 -27.60
N ASP A 160 -9.19 -16.38 -28.02
CA ASP A 160 -9.43 -17.38 -29.05
C ASP A 160 -10.16 -18.61 -28.48
N LYS A 161 -10.69 -19.47 -29.37
CA LYS A 161 -11.29 -20.75 -28.97
C LYS A 161 -10.35 -21.64 -28.17
N THR A 162 -9.04 -21.49 -28.40
CA THR A 162 -7.98 -22.11 -27.63
C THR A 162 -7.11 -20.97 -27.09
N PRO A 163 -7.35 -20.52 -25.85
CA PRO A 163 -6.60 -19.40 -25.29
C PRO A 163 -5.10 -19.69 -25.26
N SER A 164 -4.30 -18.75 -25.77
CA SER A 164 -2.85 -18.82 -25.74
C SER A 164 -2.29 -17.80 -24.75
N PHE A 165 -1.29 -18.21 -23.99
CA PHE A 165 -0.61 -17.35 -23.02
C PHE A 165 0.01 -16.13 -23.72
N VAL A 166 -0.21 -14.95 -23.14
CA VAL A 166 0.32 -13.65 -23.62
C VAL A 166 1.40 -13.15 -22.67
N ALA A 167 1.07 -12.94 -21.41
CA ALA A 167 1.98 -12.39 -20.40
C ALA A 167 1.45 -12.61 -18.97
N ILE A 168 2.35 -12.52 -18.00
CA ILE A 168 1.97 -12.24 -16.60
C ILE A 168 1.81 -10.73 -16.46
N VAL A 169 0.66 -10.29 -15.97
CA VAL A 169 0.29 -8.86 -15.88
C VAL A 169 0.19 -8.36 -14.44
N GLY A 170 0.72 -9.11 -13.51
CA GLY A 170 0.85 -8.77 -12.10
C GLY A 170 1.08 -10.02 -11.28
N ASP A 171 1.98 -9.95 -10.31
CA ASP A 171 2.26 -11.05 -9.39
C ASP A 171 2.77 -10.55 -8.04
N ALA A 172 2.68 -11.39 -7.04
CA ALA A 172 3.24 -11.17 -5.72
C ALA A 172 3.79 -12.47 -5.14
N GLN A 173 4.95 -12.39 -4.50
CA GLN A 173 5.49 -13.48 -3.71
C GLN A 173 4.76 -13.59 -2.38
N VAL A 174 4.26 -14.77 -2.07
CA VAL A 174 3.42 -14.98 -0.88
C VAL A 174 3.71 -16.30 -0.19
N GLU A 175 3.44 -16.31 1.09
CA GLU A 175 3.34 -17.49 1.94
C GLU A 175 1.87 -17.67 2.30
N ILE A 176 1.26 -18.79 1.93
CA ILE A 176 -0.13 -19.11 2.23
C ILE A 176 -0.18 -20.33 3.14
N LYS A 177 -0.45 -20.09 4.40
CA LYS A 177 -0.49 -21.13 5.44
C LYS A 177 -1.62 -22.11 5.22
N PRO A 178 -1.47 -23.37 5.70
CA PRO A 178 -2.56 -24.33 5.70
C PRO A 178 -3.82 -23.77 6.35
N GLY A 179 -4.98 -24.09 5.81
CA GLY A 179 -6.27 -23.62 6.31
C GLY A 179 -6.59 -22.15 6.05
N THR A 180 -5.74 -21.43 5.29
CA THR A 180 -6.04 -20.04 4.89
C THR A 180 -7.26 -20.02 3.97
N VAL A 181 -8.22 -19.13 4.24
CA VAL A 181 -9.45 -18.99 3.44
C VAL A 181 -9.57 -17.55 2.93
N ASN A 182 -9.73 -17.40 1.62
CA ASN A 182 -10.02 -16.13 0.93
C ASN A 182 -9.09 -14.96 1.33
N ARG A 183 -7.80 -15.24 1.47
CA ARG A 183 -6.83 -14.17 1.69
C ARG A 183 -6.79 -13.27 0.46
N GLU A 184 -7.08 -11.97 0.65
CA GLU A 184 -7.00 -10.98 -0.41
C GLU A 184 -5.55 -10.51 -0.61
N LEU A 185 -5.13 -10.50 -1.87
CA LEU A 185 -3.86 -9.97 -2.32
C LEU A 185 -4.12 -8.91 -3.39
N ALA A 186 -3.52 -7.74 -3.23
CA ALA A 186 -3.50 -6.72 -4.27
C ALA A 186 -2.24 -6.92 -5.12
N VAL A 187 -2.41 -7.06 -6.43
CA VAL A 187 -1.29 -7.17 -7.38
C VAL A 187 -1.48 -6.18 -8.51
N SER A 188 -0.39 -5.64 -8.99
CA SER A 188 -0.36 -4.69 -10.11
C SER A 188 0.74 -5.07 -11.07
N GLY A 189 0.54 -4.82 -12.35
CA GLY A 189 1.56 -5.04 -13.36
C GLY A 189 1.33 -4.27 -14.63
N ASP A 190 2.38 -4.08 -15.40
CA ASP A 190 2.33 -3.36 -16.66
C ASP A 190 1.61 -4.21 -17.72
N LEU A 191 0.66 -3.59 -18.45
CA LEU A 191 0.02 -4.21 -19.61
C LEU A 191 0.96 -4.13 -20.82
N ALA A 192 2.11 -4.80 -20.69
CA ALA A 192 3.18 -4.79 -21.68
C ALA A 192 3.89 -6.15 -21.75
N ILE A 193 4.49 -6.42 -22.89
CA ILE A 193 5.29 -7.62 -23.14
C ILE A 193 6.73 -7.19 -23.41
N THR A 194 7.68 -7.76 -22.66
CA THR A 194 9.11 -7.55 -22.89
C THR A 194 9.71 -8.75 -23.58
N LYS A 195 10.21 -8.55 -24.82
CA LYS A 195 10.99 -9.56 -25.55
C LYS A 195 12.29 -8.94 -26.03
N ASN A 196 13.41 -9.62 -25.78
CA ASN A 196 14.75 -9.18 -26.21
C ASN A 196 15.05 -7.71 -25.80
N LEU A 197 14.72 -7.34 -24.58
CA LEU A 197 14.88 -5.98 -24.02
C LEU A 197 13.99 -4.90 -24.68
N VAL A 198 13.08 -5.29 -25.54
CA VAL A 198 12.07 -4.38 -26.11
C VAL A 198 10.75 -4.60 -25.41
N THR A 199 10.23 -3.57 -24.79
CA THR A 199 8.90 -3.57 -24.16
C THR A 199 7.90 -2.98 -25.12
N THR A 200 6.82 -3.71 -25.38
CA THR A 200 5.70 -3.29 -26.23
C THR A 200 4.41 -3.40 -25.43
N ASN A 201 3.54 -2.40 -25.56
CA ASN A 201 2.23 -2.44 -24.91
C ASN A 201 1.40 -3.60 -25.46
N ILE A 202 0.60 -4.22 -24.60
CA ILE A 202 -0.36 -5.24 -25.01
C ILE A 202 -1.43 -4.51 -25.89
N PRO A 203 -1.73 -5.04 -27.08
CA PRO A 203 -2.68 -4.41 -27.99
C PRO A 203 -4.09 -4.28 -27.39
N VAL A 204 -4.83 -3.30 -27.88
CA VAL A 204 -6.26 -3.17 -27.62
C VAL A 204 -7.01 -4.39 -28.16
N GLY A 205 -7.96 -4.91 -27.40
CA GLY A 205 -8.74 -6.07 -27.81
C GLY A 205 -9.30 -6.86 -26.62
N ASP A 206 -9.93 -7.99 -26.98
CA ASP A 206 -10.51 -8.90 -25.99
C ASP A 206 -9.51 -10.00 -25.62
N TYR A 207 -9.49 -10.30 -24.34
CA TYR A 207 -8.57 -11.25 -23.70
C TYR A 207 -9.29 -12.01 -22.60
N TYR A 208 -8.58 -13.00 -22.06
CA TYR A 208 -8.94 -13.62 -20.80
C TYR A 208 -7.85 -13.34 -19.77
N ILE A 209 -8.23 -13.05 -18.54
CA ILE A 209 -7.35 -13.16 -17.38
C ILE A 209 -7.62 -14.46 -16.65
N CYS A 210 -6.56 -15.08 -16.13
CA CYS A 210 -6.63 -16.25 -15.30
C CYS A 210 -5.65 -16.11 -14.13
N PRO A 211 -6.03 -16.44 -12.89
CA PRO A 211 -5.06 -16.52 -11.81
C PRO A 211 -3.98 -17.53 -12.17
N CYS A 212 -2.76 -17.25 -11.75
CA CYS A 212 -1.65 -18.17 -11.91
C CYS A 212 -0.83 -18.29 -10.63
N ILE A 213 -0.22 -19.44 -10.45
CA ILE A 213 0.69 -19.72 -9.34
C ILE A 213 1.94 -20.40 -9.86
N ASP A 214 3.07 -20.18 -9.17
CA ASP A 214 4.31 -20.89 -9.45
C ASP A 214 4.36 -22.17 -8.64
N TRP A 215 4.66 -23.30 -9.32
CA TRP A 215 4.81 -24.61 -8.68
C TRP A 215 5.80 -25.48 -9.42
N GLY A 216 6.70 -26.12 -8.67
CA GLY A 216 7.64 -27.11 -9.24
C GLY A 216 8.50 -26.59 -10.40
N GLY A 217 8.81 -25.30 -10.44
CA GLY A 217 9.61 -24.67 -11.50
C GLY A 217 8.83 -24.24 -12.74
N GLY A 218 7.50 -24.28 -12.69
CA GLY A 218 6.63 -23.76 -13.73
C GLY A 218 5.55 -22.84 -13.19
N THR A 219 4.98 -22.01 -14.06
CA THR A 219 3.81 -21.17 -13.75
C THR A 219 2.58 -21.82 -14.34
N TYR A 220 1.58 -22.07 -13.52
CA TYR A 220 0.34 -22.74 -13.89
C TYR A 220 -0.85 -21.79 -13.78
N ALA A 221 -1.69 -21.77 -14.81
CA ALA A 221 -3.01 -21.15 -14.73
C ALA A 221 -3.89 -22.00 -13.82
N VAL A 222 -4.53 -21.38 -12.84
CA VAL A 222 -5.38 -22.05 -11.85
C VAL A 222 -6.68 -21.27 -11.71
N GLY A 223 -7.81 -21.96 -11.73
CA GLY A 223 -9.12 -21.30 -11.64
C GLY A 223 -9.72 -20.96 -13.02
N GLU A 224 -10.64 -20.00 -13.04
CA GLU A 224 -11.45 -19.71 -14.20
C GLU A 224 -10.86 -18.62 -15.10
N PHE A 225 -11.07 -18.76 -16.41
CA PHE A 225 -10.78 -17.73 -17.39
C PHE A 225 -11.87 -16.65 -17.36
N THR A 226 -11.51 -15.45 -16.95
CA THR A 226 -12.42 -14.30 -16.89
C THR A 226 -12.22 -13.42 -18.11
N PRO A 227 -13.27 -13.16 -18.92
CA PRO A 227 -13.16 -12.29 -20.09
C PRO A 227 -12.91 -10.85 -19.68
N VAL A 228 -11.99 -10.18 -20.39
CA VAL A 228 -11.64 -8.78 -20.18
C VAL A 228 -11.38 -8.09 -21.52
N THR A 229 -11.59 -6.78 -21.58
CA THR A 229 -11.23 -5.97 -22.73
C THR A 229 -10.13 -4.99 -22.34
N ILE A 230 -9.05 -4.96 -23.09
CA ILE A 230 -8.01 -3.92 -22.99
C ILE A 230 -8.42 -2.78 -23.89
N LYS A 231 -8.67 -1.61 -23.31
CA LYS A 231 -9.12 -0.39 -23.98
C LYS A 231 -7.93 0.45 -24.50
N GLU A 232 -8.22 1.34 -25.43
CA GLU A 232 -7.27 2.35 -25.90
C GLU A 232 -7.25 3.55 -24.94
N VAL A 233 -6.06 4.07 -24.64
CA VAL A 233 -5.92 5.39 -24.01
C VAL A 233 -6.12 6.45 -25.08
N ARG A 234 -7.08 7.35 -24.92
CA ARG A 234 -7.40 8.43 -25.87
C ARG A 234 -7.31 9.78 -25.19
N GLY A 235 -6.89 10.78 -25.98
CA GLY A 235 -6.85 12.16 -25.54
C GLY A 235 -5.90 12.43 -24.38
N THR A 236 -6.07 13.59 -23.77
CA THR A 236 -5.35 14.00 -22.56
C THR A 236 -6.35 14.31 -21.47
N ALA A 237 -6.29 13.54 -20.40
CA ALA A 237 -7.12 13.74 -19.22
C ALA A 237 -6.34 14.44 -18.13
N ASP A 238 -6.99 15.34 -17.40
CA ASP A 238 -6.51 15.88 -16.14
C ASP A 238 -7.51 15.57 -15.02
N LEU A 239 -7.00 15.40 -13.80
CA LEU A 239 -7.81 15.10 -12.65
C LEU A 239 -8.50 16.36 -12.12
N LYS A 240 -9.82 16.32 -12.03
CA LYS A 240 -10.64 17.29 -11.33
C LYS A 240 -11.05 16.71 -9.99
N VAL A 241 -10.73 17.43 -8.93
CA VAL A 241 -11.14 17.09 -7.55
C VAL A 241 -12.16 18.10 -7.08
N SER A 242 -13.27 17.64 -6.56
CA SER A 242 -14.38 18.45 -6.07
C SER A 242 -14.90 17.93 -4.74
N GLN A 243 -15.71 18.73 -4.05
CA GLN A 243 -16.32 18.39 -2.76
C GLN A 243 -15.33 17.89 -1.70
N SER A 244 -14.10 18.44 -1.70
CA SER A 244 -13.10 18.09 -0.69
C SER A 244 -13.60 18.44 0.71
N ARG A 245 -13.61 17.45 1.60
CA ARG A 245 -14.05 17.60 2.99
C ARG A 245 -13.37 16.58 3.88
N LEU A 246 -13.42 16.81 5.17
CA LEU A 246 -13.05 15.84 6.19
C LEU A 246 -14.32 15.12 6.67
N GLU A 247 -14.20 13.84 7.01
CA GLU A 247 -15.30 13.09 7.65
C GLU A 247 -15.63 13.71 9.01
N LYS A 248 -14.57 14.12 9.75
CA LYS A 248 -14.64 14.85 11.01
C LYS A 248 -13.61 15.96 11.01
N GLU A 249 -13.98 17.12 11.49
CA GLU A 249 -13.06 18.26 11.68
C GLU A 249 -12.41 18.27 13.07
N GLN A 250 -12.97 17.49 14.00
CA GLN A 250 -12.41 17.29 15.33
C GLN A 250 -12.15 15.80 15.58
N LEU A 251 -10.91 15.48 15.92
CA LEU A 251 -10.41 14.14 16.15
C LEU A 251 -9.90 14.00 17.57
N GLN A 252 -9.96 12.77 18.10
CA GLN A 252 -9.26 12.41 19.31
C GLN A 252 -7.79 12.10 19.01
N VAL A 253 -6.94 12.17 20.04
CA VAL A 253 -5.53 11.79 19.90
C VAL A 253 -5.43 10.33 19.44
N GLY A 254 -4.71 10.08 18.34
CA GLY A 254 -4.57 8.75 17.73
C GLY A 254 -5.71 8.32 16.80
N GLU A 255 -6.76 9.12 16.64
CA GLU A 255 -7.81 8.88 15.66
C GLU A 255 -7.29 9.22 14.25
N PRO A 256 -7.52 8.34 13.23
CA PRO A 256 -7.10 8.63 11.87
C PRO A 256 -7.94 9.74 11.25
N LEU A 257 -7.30 10.58 10.43
CA LEU A 257 -7.98 11.58 9.61
C LEU A 257 -8.52 10.92 8.35
N LYS A 258 -9.80 11.11 8.05
CA LYS A 258 -10.39 10.70 6.78
C LYS A 258 -10.69 11.92 5.92
N PHE A 259 -9.95 12.00 4.81
CA PHE A 259 -10.15 12.98 3.77
C PHE A 259 -11.05 12.39 2.69
N LEU A 260 -12.09 13.11 2.31
CA LEU A 260 -13.08 12.72 1.33
C LEU A 260 -13.11 13.72 0.18
N ALA A 261 -13.23 13.24 -1.06
CA ALA A 261 -13.43 14.09 -2.23
C ALA A 261 -14.08 13.31 -3.37
N ASP A 262 -14.61 14.00 -4.35
CA ASP A 262 -15.08 13.42 -5.59
C ASP A 262 -14.06 13.67 -6.69
N LEU A 263 -13.67 12.60 -7.37
CA LEU A 263 -12.71 12.61 -8.49
C LEU A 263 -13.45 12.43 -9.81
N SER A 264 -13.13 13.26 -10.77
CA SER A 264 -13.65 13.17 -12.15
C SER A 264 -12.58 13.61 -13.14
N LEU A 265 -12.81 13.40 -14.42
CA LEU A 265 -11.90 13.88 -15.46
C LEU A 265 -12.27 15.28 -15.96
N SER A 266 -11.26 15.99 -16.43
CA SER A 266 -11.36 17.15 -17.29
C SER A 266 -10.46 16.96 -18.52
N GLY A 267 -10.77 17.63 -19.64
CA GLY A 267 -10.10 17.43 -20.92
C GLY A 267 -10.87 16.46 -21.81
N ASP A 268 -10.20 15.96 -22.85
CA ASP A 268 -10.74 15.05 -23.86
C ASP A 268 -10.27 13.60 -23.71
N GLY A 269 -9.52 13.34 -22.65
CA GLY A 269 -9.00 12.01 -22.35
C GLY A 269 -10.04 11.11 -21.67
N ASN A 270 -9.89 9.80 -21.87
CA ASN A 270 -10.82 8.79 -21.34
C ASN A 270 -10.37 8.10 -20.05
N VAL A 271 -9.14 8.35 -19.62
CA VAL A 271 -8.60 7.79 -18.37
C VAL A 271 -7.50 8.67 -17.81
N TYR A 272 -7.43 8.78 -16.51
CA TYR A 272 -6.33 9.40 -15.76
C TYR A 272 -5.79 8.39 -14.75
N THR A 273 -4.47 8.30 -14.67
CA THR A 273 -3.76 7.58 -13.63
C THR A 273 -2.73 8.52 -12.99
N GLY A 274 -2.63 8.52 -11.71
CA GLY A 274 -1.68 9.38 -11.02
C GLY A 274 -1.67 9.14 -9.52
N THR A 275 -0.92 9.97 -8.80
CA THR A 275 -0.82 9.89 -7.34
C THR A 275 -1.31 11.18 -6.73
N LEU A 276 -2.23 11.07 -5.79
CA LEU A 276 -2.59 12.14 -4.88
C LEU A 276 -1.68 12.09 -3.64
N VAL A 277 -1.33 13.26 -3.16
CA VAL A 277 -0.44 13.41 -1.99
C VAL A 277 -1.17 14.24 -0.95
N ALA A 278 -1.44 13.66 0.20
CA ALA A 278 -1.96 14.39 1.36
C ALA A 278 -0.81 14.69 2.32
N ALA A 279 -0.52 15.97 2.50
CA ALA A 279 0.48 16.43 3.46
C ALA A 279 -0.21 17.03 4.68
N VAL A 280 0.11 16.52 5.86
CA VAL A 280 -0.42 16.97 7.15
C VAL A 280 0.58 17.93 7.78
N TYR A 281 0.09 19.05 8.30
CA TYR A 281 0.90 20.11 8.90
C TYR A 281 0.47 20.35 10.35
N GLU A 282 1.46 20.42 11.22
CA GLU A 282 1.28 20.78 12.62
C GLU A 282 1.45 22.30 12.78
N ASN A 283 0.43 23.01 13.29
CA ASN A 283 0.43 24.42 13.69
C ASN A 283 0.99 25.45 12.68
N SER A 284 1.72 25.03 11.66
CA SER A 284 2.29 25.90 10.64
C SER A 284 2.34 25.18 9.30
N MET A 285 2.27 25.95 8.20
CA MET A 285 2.35 25.41 6.84
C MET A 285 3.79 25.32 6.31
N GLY A 286 4.78 25.27 7.18
CA GLY A 286 6.19 25.21 6.80
C GLY A 286 6.56 23.84 6.21
N TYR A 287 6.89 22.91 7.07
CA TYR A 287 7.19 21.53 6.68
C TYR A 287 6.05 20.60 7.05
N PRO A 288 5.69 19.61 6.20
CA PRO A 288 4.67 18.65 6.57
C PRO A 288 5.17 17.76 7.71
N TYR A 289 4.28 17.47 8.65
CA TYR A 289 4.50 16.48 9.70
C TYR A 289 4.53 15.05 9.14
N SER A 290 3.59 14.77 8.25
CA SER A 290 3.53 13.50 7.53
C SER A 290 3.02 13.69 6.11
N VAL A 291 3.37 12.75 5.23
CA VAL A 291 2.97 12.74 3.82
C VAL A 291 2.44 11.36 3.48
N HIS A 292 1.26 11.31 2.87
CA HIS A 292 0.58 10.09 2.48
C HIS A 292 0.29 10.11 0.99
N TYR A 293 0.48 8.97 0.34
CA TYR A 293 0.34 8.81 -1.09
C TYR A 293 -0.82 7.86 -1.39
N GLN A 294 -1.65 8.21 -2.34
CA GLN A 294 -2.70 7.32 -2.85
C GLN A 294 -2.72 7.37 -4.37
N ASN A 295 -2.52 6.22 -4.98
CA ASN A 295 -2.72 6.08 -6.41
C ASN A 295 -4.20 6.18 -6.74
N VAL A 296 -4.51 6.89 -7.81
CA VAL A 296 -5.87 7.07 -8.30
C VAL A 296 -5.96 6.68 -9.76
N PHE A 297 -7.10 6.11 -10.08
CA PHE A 297 -7.48 5.72 -11.42
C PHE A 297 -8.90 6.23 -11.66
N VAL A 298 -9.08 7.07 -12.68
CA VAL A 298 -10.38 7.68 -12.96
C VAL A 298 -10.68 7.52 -14.44
N GLU A 299 -11.87 7.01 -14.76
CA GLU A 299 -12.37 6.87 -16.14
C GLU A 299 -13.32 8.01 -16.52
N ALA A 300 -13.42 8.27 -17.82
CA ALA A 300 -14.41 9.23 -18.34
C ALA A 300 -15.83 8.79 -17.96
N ASP A 301 -16.70 9.78 -17.78
CA ASP A 301 -18.11 9.61 -17.42
C ASP A 301 -18.36 8.96 -16.05
N LEU A 302 -17.32 8.75 -15.26
CA LEU A 302 -17.44 8.26 -13.90
C LEU A 302 -17.01 9.34 -12.89
N THR A 303 -17.62 9.30 -11.72
CA THR A 303 -17.18 10.06 -10.55
C THR A 303 -16.77 9.05 -9.51
N GLU A 304 -15.49 9.07 -9.16
CA GLU A 304 -14.91 8.21 -8.14
C GLU A 304 -14.93 8.91 -6.79
N ASN A 305 -15.35 8.20 -5.75
CA ASN A 305 -15.29 8.71 -4.39
C ASN A 305 -13.92 8.42 -3.78
N LEU A 306 -13.12 9.46 -3.58
CA LEU A 306 -11.88 9.34 -2.83
C LEU A 306 -12.16 9.24 -1.34
N VAL A 307 -11.63 8.21 -0.71
CA VAL A 307 -11.51 8.08 0.74
C VAL A 307 -10.04 7.84 1.06
N MET A 308 -9.38 8.82 1.65
CA MET A 308 -7.99 8.70 2.08
C MET A 308 -7.96 8.67 3.62
N GLU A 309 -7.61 7.53 4.18
CA GLU A 309 -7.42 7.37 5.61
C GLU A 309 -5.95 7.60 5.98
N ILE A 310 -5.72 8.60 6.81
CA ILE A 310 -4.39 9.10 7.16
C ILE A 310 -4.17 8.81 8.65
N PRO A 311 -3.30 7.87 9.02
CA PRO A 311 -2.96 7.65 10.42
C PRO A 311 -2.26 8.89 10.99
N LEU A 312 -2.70 9.33 12.15
CA LEU A 312 -2.16 10.50 12.83
C LEU A 312 -1.52 10.12 14.16
N SER A 313 -0.38 10.77 14.43
CA SER A 313 0.27 10.76 15.76
C SER A 313 0.52 12.18 16.24
N LEU A 314 -0.40 13.09 15.92
CA LEU A 314 -0.33 14.49 16.24
C LEU A 314 -0.70 14.73 17.71
N GLY A 315 -0.07 15.73 18.31
CA GLY A 315 -0.48 16.28 19.58
C GLY A 315 -1.79 17.09 19.48
N GLU A 316 -2.31 17.48 20.64
CA GLU A 316 -3.48 18.34 20.72
C GLU A 316 -3.22 19.70 20.05
N GLY A 317 -4.22 20.20 19.34
CA GLY A 317 -4.13 21.49 18.68
C GLY A 317 -4.82 21.54 17.32
N ARG A 318 -4.63 22.66 16.64
CA ARG A 318 -5.16 22.90 15.30
C ARG A 318 -4.12 22.51 14.25
N HIS A 319 -4.55 21.77 13.25
CA HIS A 319 -3.73 21.21 12.19
C HIS A 319 -4.34 21.49 10.82
N ALA A 320 -3.57 21.20 9.77
CA ALA A 320 -4.05 21.31 8.41
C ALA A 320 -3.66 20.08 7.60
N VAL A 321 -4.49 19.70 6.64
CA VAL A 321 -4.16 18.75 5.60
C VAL A 321 -4.27 19.43 4.24
N ARG A 322 -3.25 19.29 3.41
CA ARG A 322 -3.23 19.82 2.05
C ARG A 322 -3.13 18.66 1.06
N LEU A 323 -4.06 18.65 0.11
CA LEU A 323 -4.07 17.69 -0.98
C LEU A 323 -3.38 18.27 -2.20
N TYR A 324 -2.52 17.45 -2.81
CA TYR A 324 -1.82 17.76 -4.06
C TYR A 324 -2.05 16.67 -5.09
N LYS A 325 -1.95 17.03 -6.36
CA LYS A 325 -1.78 16.10 -7.48
C LYS A 325 -0.44 16.35 -8.15
N SER A 326 0.11 15.33 -8.81
CA SER A 326 1.26 15.52 -9.70
C SER A 326 0.84 16.32 -10.92
N GLY A 327 1.55 17.41 -11.20
CA GLY A 327 1.42 18.14 -12.45
C GLY A 327 2.20 17.46 -13.59
N THR A 328 2.04 17.96 -14.80
CA THR A 328 2.65 17.42 -16.03
C THR A 328 4.18 17.41 -16.02
N ASN A 329 4.82 18.26 -15.21
CA ASN A 329 6.27 18.35 -15.08
C ASN A 329 6.82 17.67 -13.82
N GLY A 330 5.99 16.90 -13.10
CA GLY A 330 6.36 16.31 -11.82
C GLY A 330 6.22 17.26 -10.62
N ASP A 331 5.81 18.50 -10.84
CA ASP A 331 5.51 19.44 -9.78
C ASP A 331 4.24 19.03 -9.02
N LEU A 332 4.17 19.39 -7.74
CA LEU A 332 2.97 19.19 -6.93
C LEU A 332 2.06 20.42 -7.04
N VAL A 333 0.86 20.19 -7.57
CA VAL A 333 -0.18 21.23 -7.67
C VAL A 333 -1.14 21.08 -6.51
N THR A 334 -1.28 22.13 -5.69
CA THR A 334 -2.24 22.14 -4.58
C THR A 334 -3.67 22.13 -5.12
N ILE A 335 -4.47 21.22 -4.59
CA ILE A 335 -5.88 21.07 -4.93
C ILE A 335 -6.76 21.68 -3.83
N SER A 336 -6.48 21.33 -2.58
CA SER A 336 -7.33 21.68 -1.44
C SER A 336 -6.49 21.82 -0.17
N THR A 337 -6.94 22.67 0.74
CA THR A 337 -6.39 22.79 2.09
C THR A 337 -7.56 22.79 3.07
N LEU A 338 -7.57 21.84 3.99
CA LEU A 338 -8.60 21.71 5.03
C LEU A 338 -7.95 21.76 6.40
N PHE A 339 -8.70 22.26 7.39
CA PHE A 339 -8.24 22.38 8.76
C PHE A 339 -9.00 21.44 9.67
N PHE A 340 -8.34 20.93 10.70
CA PHE A 340 -8.93 20.09 11.72
C PHE A 340 -8.25 20.32 13.07
N SER A 341 -8.86 19.81 14.12
CA SER A 341 -8.33 19.86 15.47
C SER A 341 -8.16 18.47 16.05
N VAL A 342 -7.09 18.25 16.82
CA VAL A 342 -6.87 17.04 17.60
C VAL A 342 -6.92 17.40 19.08
N GLY A 343 -7.64 16.63 19.85
CA GLY A 343 -7.74 16.85 21.28
C GLY A 343 -8.91 16.08 21.90
N PRO A 344 -9.09 16.15 23.23
CA PRO A 344 -10.29 15.64 23.83
C PRO A 344 -11.47 16.30 23.13
N ALA A 345 -12.52 15.54 22.86
CA ALA A 345 -13.79 16.08 22.38
C ALA A 345 -14.34 17.02 23.47
N THR A 346 -13.79 18.22 23.52
CA THR A 346 -14.47 19.27 24.23
C THR A 346 -15.68 19.53 23.36
N GLY A 347 -16.82 19.07 23.80
CA GLY A 347 -18.09 19.52 23.30
C GLY A 347 -18.09 21.05 23.39
N ILE A 348 -17.59 21.68 22.33
CA ILE A 348 -17.88 23.09 22.05
C ILE A 348 -19.18 23.08 21.24
N GLU A 349 -20.15 22.38 21.74
CA GLU A 349 -21.53 22.75 21.65
C GLU A 349 -21.75 23.67 22.85
N ASP A 350 -21.76 24.96 22.61
CA ASP A 350 -22.32 26.02 23.44
C ASP A 350 -21.64 26.47 24.75
N GLU A 351 -20.51 25.98 25.22
CA GLU A 351 -19.94 26.44 26.50
C GLU A 351 -18.70 27.37 26.45
N VAL A 352 -18.14 27.71 25.28
CA VAL A 352 -17.10 28.74 25.20
C VAL A 352 -17.68 30.17 25.19
N ALA A 353 -18.99 30.28 25.26
CA ALA A 353 -19.68 31.58 25.44
C ALA A 353 -19.54 32.15 26.84
N ASP A 354 -18.87 31.50 27.80
CA ASP A 354 -19.12 31.83 29.20
C ASP A 354 -18.04 32.59 29.97
N LYS A 355 -16.92 32.94 29.34
CA LYS A 355 -16.02 33.89 30.03
C LYS A 355 -15.70 35.20 29.30
N ASP A 356 -15.69 35.20 27.97
CA ASP A 356 -15.60 36.44 27.18
C ASP A 356 -16.30 36.35 25.82
N GLY A 357 -17.03 35.29 25.59
CA GLY A 357 -18.14 35.05 24.68
C GLY A 357 -18.05 35.53 23.25
N LEU A 358 -16.89 35.45 22.59
CA LEU A 358 -16.74 35.79 21.17
C LEU A 358 -16.60 34.50 20.33
N VAL A 359 -17.55 34.28 19.44
CA VAL A 359 -17.49 33.18 18.46
C VAL A 359 -17.43 33.78 17.06
N ILE A 360 -16.44 33.35 16.27
CA ILE A 360 -16.30 33.73 14.87
C ILE A 360 -16.70 32.51 14.03
N TYR A 361 -17.71 32.68 13.21
CA TYR A 361 -18.15 31.66 12.27
C TYR A 361 -17.43 31.81 10.95
N GLN A 362 -17.29 30.73 10.26
CA GLN A 362 -16.77 30.71 8.89
C GLN A 362 -15.29 31.08 8.79
N GLN A 363 -14.45 30.09 8.83
CA GLN A 363 -13.01 30.29 8.59
C GLN A 363 -12.55 29.31 7.48
N PRO A 364 -11.90 29.79 6.41
CA PRO A 364 -11.51 31.17 6.19
C PRO A 364 -12.70 32.10 5.93
N VAL A 365 -12.57 33.37 6.33
CA VAL A 365 -13.55 34.42 6.03
C VAL A 365 -13.32 34.86 4.59
N GLU A 366 -14.32 34.67 3.73
CA GLU A 366 -14.26 35.15 2.32
C GLU A 366 -14.58 36.64 2.24
N ASP A 367 -15.87 36.98 2.29
CA ASP A 367 -16.33 38.37 2.15
C ASP A 367 -17.01 38.91 3.40
N ILE A 368 -17.54 38.08 4.26
CA ILE A 368 -18.31 38.47 5.44
C ILE A 368 -17.79 37.75 6.68
N LEU A 369 -17.38 38.52 7.68
CA LEU A 369 -17.02 38.02 9.01
C LEU A 369 -18.28 37.96 9.88
N ASN A 370 -18.74 36.80 10.25
CA ASN A 370 -19.86 36.59 11.15
C ASN A 370 -19.35 36.40 12.59
N ILE A 371 -19.88 37.16 13.50
CA ILE A 371 -19.46 37.20 14.92
C ILE A 371 -20.69 37.02 15.79
N ARG A 372 -20.60 36.14 16.79
CA ARG A 372 -21.55 36.04 17.90
C ARG A 372 -20.84 36.37 19.22
N THR A 373 -21.49 37.15 20.05
CA THR A 373 -20.98 37.55 21.38
C THR A 373 -21.98 37.19 22.47
N SER A 374 -21.49 36.87 23.66
CA SER A 374 -22.36 36.63 24.82
C SER A 374 -23.04 37.93 25.31
N HIS A 375 -22.40 39.09 25.09
CA HIS A 375 -22.89 40.40 25.45
C HIS A 375 -22.95 41.30 24.22
N ALA A 376 -23.82 42.31 24.22
CA ALA A 376 -23.91 43.26 23.13
C ALA A 376 -22.59 44.04 22.97
N ALA A 377 -21.97 43.97 21.78
CA ALA A 377 -20.77 44.72 21.48
C ALA A 377 -21.15 46.17 21.08
N ARG A 378 -20.45 47.14 21.63
CA ARG A 378 -20.65 48.57 21.26
C ARG A 378 -19.76 48.98 20.11
N VAL A 379 -18.60 48.34 19.98
CA VAL A 379 -17.64 48.59 18.91
C VAL A 379 -16.97 47.26 18.54
N ILE A 380 -16.91 47.00 17.26
CA ILE A 380 -16.14 45.87 16.70
C ILE A 380 -15.07 46.47 15.81
N SER A 381 -13.82 46.12 16.05
CA SER A 381 -12.67 46.56 15.26
C SER A 381 -11.92 45.36 14.71
N VAL A 382 -11.62 45.40 13.42
CA VAL A 382 -10.84 44.35 12.72
C VAL A 382 -9.49 44.94 12.36
N TYR A 383 -8.42 44.21 12.67
CA TYR A 383 -7.04 44.61 12.40
C TYR A 383 -6.36 43.59 11.48
N ASN A 384 -5.44 44.03 10.64
CA ASN A 384 -4.56 43.13 9.91
C ASN A 384 -3.43 42.65 10.83
N LEU A 385 -2.62 41.71 10.33
CA LEU A 385 -1.50 41.10 11.08
C LEU A 385 -0.39 42.12 11.45
N SER A 386 -0.33 43.27 10.79
CA SER A 386 0.60 44.38 11.13
C SER A 386 0.03 45.33 12.16
N GLY A 387 -1.16 45.07 12.69
CA GLY A 387 -1.82 45.93 13.71
C GLY A 387 -2.54 47.13 13.14
N GLN A 388 -2.68 47.29 11.83
CA GLN A 388 -3.42 48.34 11.20
C GLN A 388 -4.92 48.07 11.28
N GLN A 389 -5.71 49.02 11.77
CA GLN A 389 -7.16 48.89 11.81
C GLN A 389 -7.74 48.97 10.41
N MET A 390 -8.41 47.88 10.01
CA MET A 390 -9.04 47.75 8.70
C MET A 390 -10.50 48.19 8.72
N ILE A 391 -11.23 47.81 9.75
CA ILE A 391 -12.65 48.05 9.90
C ILE A 391 -12.93 48.43 11.33
N GLN A 392 -13.83 49.44 11.52
CA GLN A 392 -14.44 49.73 12.79
C GLN A 392 -15.93 49.93 12.60
N GLN A 393 -16.73 49.16 13.30
CA GLN A 393 -18.18 49.25 13.29
C GLN A 393 -18.69 49.56 14.69
N LYS A 394 -19.48 50.63 14.78
CA LYS A 394 -20.15 51.02 16.03
C LYS A 394 -21.56 50.46 15.98
N GLU A 395 -21.95 49.75 17.02
CA GLU A 395 -23.26 49.16 17.17
C GLU A 395 -24.04 49.80 18.30
N SER A 396 -25.33 49.94 18.11
CA SER A 396 -26.28 50.44 19.11
C SER A 396 -27.37 49.39 19.33
N GLY A 397 -27.63 49.05 20.58
CA GLY A 397 -28.67 48.09 20.97
C GLY A 397 -28.11 46.80 21.56
N ASP A 398 -28.99 45.84 21.79
CA ASP A 398 -28.65 44.56 22.47
C ASP A 398 -28.37 43.41 21.51
N LYS A 399 -27.88 43.69 20.30
CA LYS A 399 -27.50 42.70 19.33
C LYS A 399 -26.32 41.89 19.84
N LYS A 400 -26.38 40.58 19.58
CA LYS A 400 -25.31 39.59 19.90
C LYS A 400 -24.72 38.90 18.68
N GLU A 401 -25.27 39.17 17.50
CA GLU A 401 -24.78 38.61 16.22
C GLU A 401 -24.51 39.76 15.25
N TYR A 402 -23.36 39.68 14.61
CA TYR A 402 -22.86 40.76 13.73
C TYR A 402 -22.31 40.11 12.46
N SER A 403 -22.60 40.72 11.32
CA SER A 403 -22.04 40.36 10.01
C SER A 403 -21.26 41.56 9.48
N ILE A 404 -19.96 41.43 9.37
CA ILE A 404 -19.05 42.51 8.99
C ILE A 404 -18.49 42.20 7.61
N PRO A 405 -18.76 43.01 6.58
CA PRO A 405 -18.15 42.85 5.28
C PRO A 405 -16.65 43.15 5.40
N VAL A 406 -15.83 42.18 5.00
CA VAL A 406 -14.35 42.21 5.04
C VAL A 406 -13.71 42.04 3.67
N GLY A 407 -14.52 41.74 2.63
CA GLY A 407 -14.10 41.67 1.23
C GLY A 407 -13.97 43.07 0.65
N GLY A 408 -12.75 43.47 0.26
CA GLY A 408 -12.47 44.73 -0.41
C GLY A 408 -11.11 44.75 -1.05
#